data_1b14d8ae71a59df3c2bd359e089541a4
#
_entry.id   1b14d8ae71a59df3c2bd359e089541a4
#
_cell.length_a   1.000
_cell.length_b   1.000
_cell.length_c   1.000
_cell.angle_alpha   90.00
_cell.angle_beta   90.00
_cell.angle_gamma   90.00
#
_symmetry.space_group_name_H-M   'P 1'
#
loop_
_entity.id
_entity.type
_entity.pdbx_description
1 polymer ?
#
loop_
_entity_poly.entity_id
_entity_poly.type
_entity_poly.pdbx_seq_one_letter_code
_entity_poly.pdbx_strand_id
1 'polypeptide(L)'
;MNTKYFQTGGFTITVNADMPFKDDTFHPKFRPFKAAGPGRENIVVNHFFKKSPAETAPGGKRLYYKKPWAIYDQGDRILYKWMATELPGSTFLRKMIANKDHTRLDIFHDDLLAGQFKKGGLQDITLLPTDQILLSRVLGFHKGCLIHSLGLIFKGNGFLFVGHSGAGKTTIARMMMPESTILCDDRNIIRERQDAFQLHGTWKYSELEEISPETAPLRGIFFIRQADDNKIVPIADSKTRFYLIMDHLVKSLVTPDWMEATLDVVEKISKQINCYYMYFNQTGQVKKLINQLCSEGG
;
A
#
# COMPACT_ATOMS: atom_id res chain seq x y z
N MET A 1 -9.91 9.90 23.75
CA MET A 1 -9.98 9.05 22.57
C MET A 1 -9.24 7.75 22.86
N ASN A 2 -9.76 6.63 22.41
CA ASN A 2 -9.04 5.34 22.45
C ASN A 2 -8.06 5.30 21.29
N THR A 3 -6.89 4.67 21.48
CA THR A 3 -5.82 4.68 20.50
C THR A 3 -5.24 3.29 20.26
N LYS A 4 -4.96 2.96 19.00
CA LYS A 4 -4.14 1.80 18.59
C LYS A 4 -3.07 2.26 17.61
N TYR A 5 -1.95 1.54 17.54
CA TYR A 5 -0.82 1.85 16.69
C TYR A 5 -0.49 0.69 15.78
N PHE A 6 -0.21 1.00 14.52
CA PHE A 6 0.23 0.05 13.51
C PHE A 6 1.44 0.62 12.76
N GLN A 7 2.25 -0.24 12.14
CA GLN A 7 3.41 0.20 11.38
C GLN A 7 3.46 -0.47 10.01
N THR A 8 3.78 0.30 8.97
CA THR A 8 4.11 -0.18 7.63
C THR A 8 4.76 0.93 6.82
N GLY A 9 5.57 0.60 5.81
CA GLY A 9 6.21 1.60 4.93
C GLY A 9 7.13 2.57 5.65
N GLY A 10 7.63 2.23 6.85
CA GLY A 10 8.41 3.13 7.69
C GLY A 10 7.59 4.19 8.42
N PHE A 11 6.25 4.15 8.34
CA PHE A 11 5.35 4.98 9.12
C PHE A 11 4.79 4.21 10.32
N THR A 12 4.49 4.94 11.38
CA THR A 12 3.52 4.50 12.39
C THR A 12 2.17 5.12 12.05
N ILE A 13 1.10 4.33 12.13
CA ILE A 13 -0.26 4.80 11.94
C ILE A 13 -0.94 4.80 13.30
N THR A 14 -1.21 5.99 13.82
CA THR A 14 -1.98 6.21 15.05
C THR A 14 -3.46 6.23 14.70
N VAL A 15 -4.21 5.25 15.17
CA VAL A 15 -5.64 5.14 14.94
C VAL A 15 -6.38 5.50 16.21
N ASN A 16 -7.11 6.61 16.17
CA ASN A 16 -7.95 7.10 17.26
C ASN A 16 -9.43 6.89 16.94
N ALA A 17 -10.23 6.65 17.96
CA ALA A 17 -11.68 6.59 17.83
C ALA A 17 -12.36 7.24 19.01
N ASP A 18 -13.54 7.85 18.79
CA ASP A 18 -14.41 8.34 19.87
C ASP A 18 -15.27 7.22 20.49
N MET A 19 -15.14 5.97 19.97
CA MET A 19 -15.66 4.74 20.53
C MET A 19 -14.52 3.83 21.05
N PRO A 20 -14.78 2.99 22.07
CA PRO A 20 -13.74 2.10 22.60
C PRO A 20 -13.33 1.01 21.60
N PHE A 21 -12.04 0.74 21.51
CA PHE A 21 -11.52 -0.43 20.82
C PHE A 21 -11.69 -1.68 21.69
N LYS A 22 -12.06 -2.78 21.07
CA LYS A 22 -11.96 -4.13 21.62
C LYS A 22 -10.70 -4.81 21.08
N ASP A 23 -10.35 -5.98 21.61
CA ASP A 23 -9.21 -6.76 21.15
C ASP A 23 -9.37 -7.27 19.72
N ASP A 24 -10.62 -7.58 19.34
CA ASP A 24 -11.05 -8.06 18.04
C ASP A 24 -11.56 -6.96 17.10
N THR A 25 -11.40 -5.66 17.45
CA THR A 25 -11.85 -4.56 16.58
C THR A 25 -11.27 -4.69 15.19
N PHE A 26 -9.97 -4.98 15.08
CA PHE A 26 -9.30 -5.21 13.80
C PHE A 26 -9.02 -6.70 13.58
N HIS A 27 -9.10 -7.11 12.31
CA HIS A 27 -8.81 -8.48 11.88
C HIS A 27 -7.42 -8.94 12.36
N PRO A 28 -7.22 -10.23 12.67
CA PRO A 28 -5.92 -10.77 13.13
C PRO A 28 -4.72 -10.46 12.24
N LYS A 29 -4.91 -10.25 10.94
CA LYS A 29 -3.84 -9.87 9.99
C LYS A 29 -3.07 -8.60 10.39
N PHE A 30 -3.64 -7.74 11.23
CA PHE A 30 -2.97 -6.55 11.73
C PHE A 30 -2.01 -6.82 12.91
N ARG A 31 -2.06 -8.03 13.50
CA ARG A 31 -1.24 -8.36 14.68
C ARG A 31 0.27 -8.19 14.44
N PRO A 32 0.84 -8.68 13.32
CA PRO A 32 2.27 -8.48 13.04
C PRO A 32 2.66 -7.00 12.91
N PHE A 33 1.73 -6.15 12.49
CA PHE A 33 1.95 -4.72 12.25
C PHE A 33 1.67 -3.82 13.46
N LYS A 34 1.33 -4.37 14.63
CA LYS A 34 1.11 -3.58 15.86
C LYS A 34 2.41 -2.89 16.28
N ALA A 35 2.30 -1.62 16.69
CA ALA A 35 3.38 -0.85 17.29
C ALA A 35 3.03 -0.46 18.73
N ALA A 36 4.04 -0.20 19.56
CA ALA A 36 3.86 0.16 20.97
C ALA A 36 3.41 1.62 21.15
N GLY A 37 3.68 2.49 20.18
CA GLY A 37 3.38 3.91 20.25
C GLY A 37 3.69 4.62 18.92
N PRO A 38 3.53 5.95 18.86
CA PRO A 38 3.83 6.73 17.68
C PRO A 38 5.33 6.69 17.38
N GLY A 39 5.67 6.50 16.10
CA GLY A 39 7.05 6.57 15.61
C GLY A 39 7.43 7.99 15.18
N ARG A 40 8.66 8.13 14.66
CA ARG A 40 9.19 9.41 14.16
C ARG A 40 8.36 9.97 12.99
N GLU A 41 7.92 9.11 12.09
CA GLU A 41 7.03 9.45 10.98
C GLU A 41 5.66 8.84 11.26
N ASN A 42 4.69 9.68 11.59
CA ASN A 42 3.40 9.24 12.11
C ASN A 42 2.24 9.75 11.26
N ILE A 43 1.35 8.83 10.90
CA ILE A 43 0.07 9.14 10.24
C ILE A 43 -1.01 9.03 11.30
N VAL A 44 -1.85 10.05 11.44
CA VAL A 44 -2.95 10.09 12.41
C VAL A 44 -4.28 9.90 11.69
N VAL A 45 -5.01 8.84 12.05
CA VAL A 45 -6.34 8.54 11.56
C VAL A 45 -7.32 8.63 12.71
N ASN A 46 -8.23 9.59 12.66
CA ASN A 46 -9.25 9.80 13.67
C ASN A 46 -10.62 9.35 13.15
N HIS A 47 -11.29 8.48 13.87
CA HIS A 47 -12.65 8.03 13.59
C HIS A 47 -13.64 8.74 14.51
N PHE A 48 -14.66 9.35 13.91
CA PHE A 48 -15.76 10.00 14.58
C PHE A 48 -17.07 9.34 14.19
N PHE A 49 -17.75 8.73 15.15
CA PHE A 49 -19.06 8.09 15.01
C PHE A 49 -20.20 9.03 15.42
N LYS A 50 -20.07 10.28 15.03
CA LYS A 50 -21.06 11.35 15.23
C LYS A 50 -21.34 12.00 13.88
N LYS A 51 -22.48 12.67 13.78
CA LYS A 51 -22.78 13.47 12.60
C LYS A 51 -21.62 14.42 12.31
N SER A 52 -21.13 14.38 11.06
CA SER A 52 -20.16 15.39 10.59
C SER A 52 -20.69 16.79 10.89
N PRO A 53 -19.81 17.75 11.24
CA PRO A 53 -20.21 19.16 11.31
C PRO A 53 -20.98 19.55 10.03
N ALA A 54 -22.04 20.33 10.18
CA ALA A 54 -22.91 20.75 9.08
C ALA A 54 -22.06 21.22 7.89
N GLU A 55 -22.38 20.74 6.70
CA GLU A 55 -21.72 21.22 5.50
C GLU A 55 -22.17 22.65 5.18
N THR A 56 -21.28 23.59 5.37
CA THR A 56 -21.21 24.69 4.42
C THR A 56 -20.84 24.08 3.07
N ALA A 57 -21.52 24.50 1.98
CA ALA A 57 -21.34 23.97 0.62
C ALA A 57 -19.88 23.62 0.31
N PRO A 58 -19.61 22.59 -0.51
CA PRO A 58 -18.24 22.18 -0.80
C PRO A 58 -17.52 23.32 -1.52
N GLY A 59 -16.99 24.27 -0.72
CA GLY A 59 -16.06 25.27 -1.23
C GLY A 59 -14.78 24.53 -1.66
N GLY A 60 -14.19 24.94 -2.80
CA GLY A 60 -12.92 24.40 -3.25
C GLY A 60 -12.95 23.85 -4.68
N LYS A 61 -11.76 23.60 -5.20
CA LYS A 61 -11.54 23.05 -6.55
C LYS A 61 -11.77 21.55 -6.55
N ARG A 62 -12.65 21.04 -7.41
CA ARG A 62 -12.82 19.59 -7.58
C ARG A 62 -11.60 18.99 -8.28
N LEU A 63 -10.92 18.07 -7.61
CA LEU A 63 -9.74 17.37 -8.12
C LEU A 63 -10.08 16.04 -8.81
N TYR A 64 -11.14 15.35 -8.31
CA TYR A 64 -11.53 14.04 -8.82
C TYR A 64 -13.04 13.84 -8.69
N TYR A 65 -13.63 13.17 -9.68
CA TYR A 65 -15.02 12.72 -9.62
C TYR A 65 -15.21 11.47 -10.47
N LYS A 66 -15.43 10.36 -9.80
CA LYS A 66 -15.91 9.10 -10.37
C LYS A 66 -16.65 8.37 -9.26
N LYS A 67 -17.97 8.19 -9.40
CA LYS A 67 -18.76 7.47 -8.39
C LYS A 67 -18.09 6.18 -7.97
N PRO A 68 -18.06 5.86 -6.68
CA PRO A 68 -18.70 6.57 -5.57
C PRO A 68 -17.87 7.73 -4.97
N TRP A 69 -16.78 8.16 -5.58
CA TRP A 69 -15.84 9.11 -5.01
C TRP A 69 -15.92 10.51 -5.62
N ALA A 70 -15.77 11.52 -4.75
CA ALA A 70 -15.48 12.89 -5.13
C ALA A 70 -14.38 13.46 -4.19
N ILE A 71 -13.40 14.19 -4.76
CA ILE A 71 -12.30 14.82 -4.02
C ILE A 71 -12.27 16.31 -4.34
N TYR A 72 -12.17 17.12 -3.29
CA TYR A 72 -12.11 18.59 -3.38
C TYR A 72 -10.90 19.13 -2.64
N ASP A 73 -10.19 20.05 -3.27
CA ASP A 73 -9.16 20.86 -2.65
C ASP A 73 -9.82 22.09 -2.01
N GLN A 74 -9.70 22.25 -0.70
CA GLN A 74 -10.27 23.35 0.08
C GLN A 74 -9.20 24.35 0.54
N GLY A 75 -8.02 24.37 -0.10
CA GLY A 75 -6.90 25.25 0.23
C GLY A 75 -5.93 24.63 1.22
N ASP A 76 -6.27 24.56 2.50
CA ASP A 76 -5.43 23.98 3.56
C ASP A 76 -5.63 22.48 3.76
N ARG A 77 -6.70 21.90 3.19
CA ARG A 77 -7.13 20.51 3.39
C ARG A 77 -7.75 19.92 2.13
N ILE A 78 -7.82 18.57 2.11
CA ILE A 78 -8.46 17.80 1.06
C ILE A 78 -9.70 17.12 1.63
N LEU A 79 -10.83 17.33 0.98
CA LEU A 79 -12.10 16.71 1.33
C LEU A 79 -12.39 15.53 0.40
N TYR A 80 -12.57 14.36 0.97
CA TYR A 80 -13.06 13.15 0.30
C TYR A 80 -14.51 12.92 0.67
N LYS A 81 -15.33 12.64 -0.34
CA LYS A 81 -16.73 12.25 -0.18
C LYS A 81 -16.95 10.90 -0.84
N TRP A 82 -17.52 9.98 -0.08
CA TRP A 82 -17.98 8.70 -0.61
C TRP A 82 -19.50 8.68 -0.65
N MET A 83 -20.07 8.43 -1.82
CA MET A 83 -21.50 8.51 -2.11
C MET A 83 -22.09 7.11 -2.19
N ALA A 84 -23.17 6.82 -1.45
CA ALA A 84 -23.92 5.59 -1.69
C ALA A 84 -24.64 5.67 -3.03
N THR A 85 -24.55 4.58 -3.78
CA THR A 85 -25.21 4.48 -5.10
C THR A 85 -26.66 3.99 -5.01
N GLU A 86 -27.11 3.49 -3.85
CA GLU A 86 -28.31 2.65 -3.76
C GLU A 86 -29.38 3.11 -2.76
N LEU A 87 -29.19 4.21 -2.03
CA LEU A 87 -30.20 4.69 -1.08
C LEU A 87 -30.88 5.97 -1.61
N PRO A 88 -32.18 5.94 -1.89
CA PRO A 88 -32.93 7.15 -2.25
C PRO A 88 -32.85 8.19 -1.13
N GLY A 89 -32.42 9.41 -1.47
CA GLY A 89 -32.37 10.53 -0.54
C GLY A 89 -31.12 10.66 0.33
N SER A 90 -30.15 9.72 0.30
CA SER A 90 -28.88 9.87 0.98
C SER A 90 -27.81 10.41 0.05
N THR A 91 -27.29 11.59 0.38
CA THR A 91 -26.29 12.26 -0.49
C THR A 91 -24.85 11.84 -0.19
N PHE A 92 -24.53 11.45 1.05
CA PHE A 92 -23.16 11.03 1.44
C PHE A 92 -23.23 10.09 2.63
N LEU A 93 -22.56 8.92 2.52
CA LEU A 93 -22.42 7.97 3.63
C LEU A 93 -21.16 8.22 4.46
N ARG A 94 -20.16 8.86 3.87
CA ARG A 94 -18.89 9.07 4.55
C ARG A 94 -18.14 10.28 4.02
N LYS A 95 -17.50 10.98 4.96
CA LYS A 95 -16.67 12.15 4.72
C LYS A 95 -15.31 11.93 5.38
N MET A 96 -14.24 12.21 4.65
CA MET A 96 -12.89 12.21 5.18
C MET A 96 -12.25 13.56 4.87
N ILE A 97 -11.62 14.17 5.86
CA ILE A 97 -10.86 15.41 5.74
C ILE A 97 -9.40 15.04 6.00
N ALA A 98 -8.53 15.36 5.05
CA ALA A 98 -7.10 15.15 5.16
C ALA A 98 -6.35 16.47 5.08
N ASN A 99 -5.21 16.59 5.75
CA ASN A 99 -4.22 17.62 5.44
C ASN A 99 -3.55 17.36 4.08
N LYS A 100 -2.76 18.28 3.56
CA LYS A 100 -2.23 18.21 2.19
C LYS A 100 -1.33 17.00 1.92
N ASP A 101 -0.51 16.61 2.87
CA ASP A 101 0.41 15.46 2.76
C ASP A 101 -0.20 14.14 3.26
N HIS A 102 -1.48 14.15 3.63
CA HIS A 102 -2.26 13.00 4.11
C HIS A 102 -1.69 12.32 5.37
N THR A 103 -0.89 13.03 6.17
CA THR A 103 -0.41 12.51 7.46
C THR A 103 -1.44 12.64 8.58
N ARG A 104 -2.53 13.38 8.36
CA ARG A 104 -3.66 13.48 9.28
C ARG A 104 -4.99 13.37 8.54
N LEU A 105 -5.84 12.45 9.03
CA LEU A 105 -7.16 12.19 8.48
C LEU A 105 -8.20 12.20 9.60
N ASP A 106 -9.27 12.95 9.40
CA ASP A 106 -10.47 12.95 10.23
C ASP A 106 -11.61 12.31 9.42
N ILE A 107 -12.09 11.13 9.85
CA ILE A 107 -13.08 10.32 9.14
C ILE A 107 -14.39 10.32 9.94
N PHE A 108 -15.46 10.78 9.31
CA PHE A 108 -16.80 10.84 9.90
C PHE A 108 -17.65 9.71 9.36
N HIS A 109 -18.23 8.93 10.24
CA HIS A 109 -19.00 7.73 9.94
C HIS A 109 -20.46 7.90 10.29
N ASP A 110 -21.31 7.16 9.56
CA ASP A 110 -22.72 7.00 9.89
C ASP A 110 -22.96 5.89 10.91
N ASP A 111 -24.23 5.71 11.31
CA ASP A 111 -24.64 4.70 12.29
C ASP A 111 -24.39 3.26 11.83
N LEU A 112 -24.45 2.98 10.52
CA LEU A 112 -24.19 1.65 9.96
C LEU A 112 -22.74 1.23 10.25
N LEU A 113 -21.82 2.15 10.07
CA LEU A 113 -20.39 1.90 10.29
C LEU A 113 -20.03 1.88 11.77
N ALA A 114 -20.76 2.61 12.61
CA ALA A 114 -20.67 2.44 14.07
C ALA A 114 -21.05 1.01 14.49
N GLY A 115 -22.06 0.43 13.84
CA GLY A 115 -22.43 -0.99 14.04
C GLY A 115 -21.31 -1.95 13.63
N GLN A 116 -20.70 -1.77 12.47
CA GLN A 116 -19.56 -2.57 12.03
C GLN A 116 -18.34 -2.44 12.95
N PHE A 117 -18.03 -1.24 13.41
CA PHE A 117 -16.95 -1.01 14.37
C PHE A 117 -17.18 -1.77 15.68
N LYS A 118 -18.40 -1.75 16.22
CA LYS A 118 -18.79 -2.49 17.44
C LYS A 118 -18.71 -4.00 17.25
N LYS A 119 -19.04 -4.50 16.05
CA LYS A 119 -18.98 -5.92 15.71
C LYS A 119 -17.54 -6.44 15.72
N GLY A 120 -16.57 -5.63 15.27
CA GLY A 120 -15.16 -6.00 15.16
C GLY A 120 -14.81 -6.74 13.86
N GLY A 121 -13.59 -7.27 13.80
CA GLY A 121 -13.07 -7.99 12.62
C GLY A 121 -12.81 -7.10 11.41
N LEU A 122 -12.55 -5.80 11.63
CA LEU A 122 -12.36 -4.82 10.56
C LEU A 122 -11.17 -5.17 9.68
N GLN A 123 -11.40 -5.18 8.37
CA GLN A 123 -10.41 -5.56 7.36
C GLN A 123 -9.49 -4.40 6.94
N ASP A 124 -9.85 -3.19 7.28
CA ASP A 124 -9.13 -1.94 6.97
C ASP A 124 -9.08 -1.02 8.20
N ILE A 125 -7.97 -0.32 8.38
CA ILE A 125 -7.78 0.67 9.44
C ILE A 125 -8.76 1.84 9.26
N THR A 126 -9.08 2.17 8.03
CA THR A 126 -10.00 3.26 7.65
C THR A 126 -11.48 2.86 7.66
N LEU A 127 -11.84 1.66 8.10
CA LEU A 127 -13.18 1.04 8.13
C LEU A 127 -13.83 0.76 6.76
N LEU A 128 -13.32 1.27 5.68
CA LEU A 128 -13.66 0.90 4.30
C LEU A 128 -12.44 0.25 3.65
N PRO A 129 -12.58 -0.43 2.52
CA PRO A 129 -11.43 -0.94 1.77
C PRO A 129 -10.65 0.22 1.13
N THR A 130 -10.22 1.19 1.96
CA THR A 130 -9.57 2.44 1.57
C THR A 130 -8.16 2.60 2.11
N ASP A 131 -7.62 1.62 2.85
CA ASP A 131 -6.25 1.66 3.36
C ASP A 131 -5.24 1.83 2.23
N GLN A 132 -5.47 1.19 1.07
CA GLN A 132 -4.61 1.40 -0.10
C GLN A 132 -4.69 2.82 -0.67
N ILE A 133 -5.84 3.51 -0.53
CA ILE A 133 -5.98 4.92 -0.93
C ILE A 133 -5.12 5.77 0.00
N LEU A 134 -5.25 5.58 1.31
CA LEU A 134 -4.45 6.28 2.31
C LEU A 134 -2.95 6.05 2.06
N LEU A 135 -2.52 4.80 1.98
CA LEU A 135 -1.10 4.46 1.77
C LEU A 135 -0.58 5.03 0.45
N SER A 136 -1.32 4.87 -0.64
CA SER A 136 -0.95 5.41 -1.95
C SER A 136 -0.78 6.93 -1.91
N ARG A 137 -1.68 7.65 -1.21
CA ARG A 137 -1.61 9.11 -1.07
C ARG A 137 -0.40 9.56 -0.26
N VAL A 138 -0.24 9.02 0.95
CA VAL A 138 0.89 9.36 1.82
C VAL A 138 2.21 9.06 1.13
N LEU A 139 2.34 7.87 0.53
CA LEU A 139 3.58 7.45 -0.11
C LEU A 139 4.00 8.37 -1.24
N GLY A 140 3.08 8.83 -2.09
CA GLY A 140 3.40 9.77 -3.18
C GLY A 140 4.09 11.04 -2.67
N PHE A 141 3.62 11.60 -1.54
CA PHE A 141 4.23 12.80 -0.93
C PHE A 141 5.45 12.50 -0.06
N HIS A 142 5.71 11.23 0.27
CA HIS A 142 6.82 10.81 1.14
C HIS A 142 7.80 9.86 0.45
N LYS A 143 8.08 10.12 -0.82
CA LYS A 143 9.10 9.43 -1.64
C LYS A 143 8.88 7.91 -1.75
N GLY A 144 7.64 7.48 -1.90
CA GLY A 144 7.29 6.07 -1.99
C GLY A 144 6.17 5.79 -2.96
N CYS A 145 5.96 4.51 -3.25
CA CYS A 145 4.85 4.03 -4.06
C CYS A 145 4.38 2.65 -3.61
N LEU A 146 3.15 2.30 -3.99
CA LEU A 146 2.53 1.02 -3.72
C LEU A 146 2.43 0.22 -5.02
N ILE A 147 3.01 -0.99 -5.03
CA ILE A 147 3.11 -1.84 -6.23
C ILE A 147 2.30 -3.13 -6.02
N HIS A 148 1.54 -3.53 -7.04
CA HIS A 148 0.90 -4.85 -7.08
C HIS A 148 1.95 -5.92 -7.39
N SER A 149 2.34 -6.69 -6.37
CA SER A 149 3.51 -7.56 -6.42
C SER A 149 3.54 -8.58 -5.29
N LEU A 150 4.34 -9.61 -5.44
CA LEU A 150 4.89 -10.39 -4.34
C LEU A 150 6.18 -9.71 -3.86
N GLY A 151 6.27 -9.41 -2.57
CA GLY A 151 7.49 -8.95 -1.91
C GLY A 151 8.03 -10.01 -0.96
N LEU A 152 9.35 -10.22 -0.97
CA LEU A 152 10.00 -11.10 -0.02
C LEU A 152 11.40 -10.59 0.35
N ILE A 153 11.88 -11.05 1.52
CA ILE A 153 13.26 -10.85 1.97
C ILE A 153 14.00 -12.20 1.87
N PHE A 154 15.10 -12.19 1.15
CA PHE A 154 15.99 -13.33 1.02
C PHE A 154 17.44 -12.89 1.29
N LYS A 155 18.10 -13.53 2.25
CA LYS A 155 19.48 -13.18 2.67
C LYS A 155 19.65 -11.67 3.00
N GLY A 156 18.69 -11.09 3.69
CA GLY A 156 18.71 -9.68 4.10
C GLY A 156 18.39 -8.67 2.98
N ASN A 157 18.13 -9.12 1.76
CA ASN A 157 17.79 -8.29 0.62
C ASN A 157 16.31 -8.41 0.26
N GLY A 158 15.68 -7.28 -0.07
CA GLY A 158 14.31 -7.21 -0.55
C GLY A 158 14.22 -7.45 -2.06
N PHE A 159 13.34 -8.34 -2.47
CA PHE A 159 13.05 -8.65 -3.87
C PHE A 159 11.57 -8.52 -4.15
N LEU A 160 11.26 -7.90 -5.30
CA LEU A 160 9.91 -7.65 -5.73
C LEU A 160 9.62 -8.43 -7.02
N PHE A 161 8.58 -9.27 -7.00
CA PHE A 161 8.15 -10.04 -8.17
C PHE A 161 6.81 -9.48 -8.66
N VAL A 162 6.81 -9.02 -9.90
CA VAL A 162 5.75 -8.22 -10.50
C VAL A 162 5.17 -8.97 -11.70
N GLY A 163 3.86 -9.03 -11.76
CA GLY A 163 3.15 -9.71 -12.86
C GLY A 163 1.64 -9.64 -12.66
N HIS A 164 0.89 -9.82 -13.74
CA HIS A 164 -0.57 -9.84 -13.71
C HIS A 164 -1.11 -11.01 -12.87
N SER A 165 -2.41 -11.03 -12.61
CA SER A 165 -3.06 -12.20 -12.01
C SER A 165 -2.77 -13.46 -12.83
N GLY A 166 -2.46 -14.56 -12.16
CA GLY A 166 -2.07 -15.80 -12.82
C GLY A 166 -0.62 -15.87 -13.36
N ALA A 167 0.18 -14.81 -13.23
CA ALA A 167 1.57 -14.81 -13.71
C ALA A 167 2.50 -15.75 -12.90
N GLY A 168 2.06 -16.25 -11.73
CA GLY A 168 2.81 -17.19 -10.89
C GLY A 168 3.50 -16.58 -9.67
N LYS A 169 3.05 -15.40 -9.17
CA LYS A 169 3.58 -14.80 -7.93
C LYS A 169 3.51 -15.77 -6.75
N THR A 170 2.35 -16.38 -6.53
CA THR A 170 2.13 -17.36 -5.44
C THR A 170 2.99 -18.60 -5.62
N THR A 171 3.23 -19.04 -6.86
CA THR A 171 4.13 -20.17 -7.16
C THR A 171 5.58 -19.84 -6.76
N ILE A 172 6.06 -18.64 -7.11
CA ILE A 172 7.40 -18.17 -6.70
C ILE A 172 7.50 -18.07 -5.18
N ALA A 173 6.48 -17.51 -4.51
CA ALA A 173 6.46 -17.44 -3.06
C ALA A 173 6.64 -18.82 -2.44
N ARG A 174 5.86 -19.82 -2.84
CA ARG A 174 5.97 -21.19 -2.32
C ARG A 174 7.34 -21.83 -2.56
N MET A 175 7.98 -21.55 -3.69
CA MET A 175 9.35 -22.03 -3.98
C MET A 175 10.40 -21.36 -3.08
N MET A 176 10.16 -20.12 -2.64
CA MET A 176 11.11 -19.32 -1.84
C MET A 176 10.87 -19.42 -0.32
N MET A 177 9.65 -19.77 0.12
CA MET A 177 9.21 -19.72 1.52
C MET A 177 10.15 -20.37 2.56
N PRO A 178 10.74 -21.52 2.35
CA PRO A 178 11.54 -22.12 3.42
C PRO A 178 12.74 -21.28 3.88
N GLU A 179 13.21 -20.36 3.03
CA GLU A 179 14.44 -19.60 3.27
C GLU A 179 14.24 -18.08 3.11
N SER A 180 13.01 -17.63 2.94
CA SER A 180 12.69 -16.21 2.78
C SER A 180 11.51 -15.79 3.67
N THR A 181 11.53 -14.54 4.11
CA THR A 181 10.38 -13.91 4.74
C THR A 181 9.46 -13.35 3.66
N ILE A 182 8.24 -13.84 3.55
CA ILE A 182 7.22 -13.24 2.68
C ILE A 182 6.73 -11.95 3.32
N LEU A 183 6.83 -10.84 2.59
CA LEU A 183 6.34 -9.54 3.05
C LEU A 183 4.85 -9.37 2.77
N CYS A 184 4.44 -9.64 1.53
CA CYS A 184 3.04 -9.65 1.09
C CYS A 184 2.96 -10.17 -0.35
N ASP A 185 1.90 -10.89 -0.71
CA ASP A 185 1.70 -11.45 -2.06
C ASP A 185 0.83 -10.58 -2.99
N ASP A 186 0.31 -9.44 -2.50
CA ASP A 186 -0.58 -8.57 -3.28
C ASP A 186 -0.08 -7.13 -3.38
N ARG A 187 0.29 -6.49 -2.25
CA ARG A 187 0.63 -5.06 -2.19
C ARG A 187 1.87 -4.82 -1.37
N ASN A 188 2.92 -4.32 -2.01
CA ASN A 188 4.16 -3.99 -1.33
C ASN A 188 4.52 -2.53 -1.53
N ILE A 189 5.23 -1.96 -0.56
CA ILE A 189 5.67 -0.56 -0.57
C ILE A 189 7.14 -0.51 -0.95
N ILE A 190 7.45 0.34 -1.93
CA ILE A 190 8.81 0.81 -2.17
C ILE A 190 8.90 2.23 -1.65
N ARG A 191 9.89 2.54 -0.82
CA ARG A 191 10.10 3.89 -0.28
C ARG A 191 11.58 4.24 -0.18
N GLU A 192 11.93 5.47 -0.62
CA GLU A 192 13.27 6.03 -0.44
C GLU A 192 13.45 6.51 1.01
N ARG A 193 14.50 6.01 1.66
CA ARG A 193 14.93 6.45 3.00
C ARG A 193 16.45 6.49 3.03
N GLN A 194 17.02 7.60 3.52
CA GLN A 194 18.48 7.77 3.60
C GLN A 194 19.17 7.44 2.26
N ASP A 195 18.61 8.00 1.18
CA ASP A 195 19.09 7.85 -0.20
C ASP A 195 19.12 6.40 -0.74
N ALA A 196 18.43 5.47 -0.09
CA ALA A 196 18.27 4.10 -0.53
C ALA A 196 16.79 3.68 -0.57
N PHE A 197 16.42 2.84 -1.54
CA PHE A 197 15.08 2.28 -1.60
C PHE A 197 14.95 1.07 -0.68
N GLN A 198 13.90 1.09 0.14
CA GLN A 198 13.51 0.01 1.03
C GLN A 198 12.22 -0.65 0.53
N LEU A 199 12.14 -1.96 0.68
CA LEU A 199 10.94 -2.75 0.43
C LEU A 199 10.24 -3.05 1.76
N HIS A 200 8.92 -2.82 1.81
CA HIS A 200 8.11 -3.08 3.00
C HIS A 200 6.86 -3.89 2.63
N GLY A 201 6.44 -4.77 3.52
CA GLY A 201 5.17 -5.47 3.42
C GLY A 201 3.98 -4.62 3.86
N THR A 202 2.78 -5.11 3.50
CA THR A 202 1.50 -4.57 3.97
C THR A 202 0.62 -5.71 4.47
N TRP A 203 -0.47 -5.36 5.15
CA TRP A 203 -1.52 -6.31 5.58
C TRP A 203 -2.52 -6.67 4.48
N LYS A 204 -2.27 -6.26 3.23
CA LYS A 204 -3.16 -6.53 2.08
C LYS A 204 -2.64 -7.71 1.27
N TYR A 205 -2.98 -8.91 1.70
CA TYR A 205 -2.67 -10.16 0.99
C TYR A 205 -3.83 -10.63 0.08
N SER A 206 -3.56 -11.56 -0.79
CA SER A 206 -4.52 -12.17 -1.71
C SER A 206 -4.73 -13.66 -1.44
N GLU A 207 -3.76 -14.51 -1.80
CA GLU A 207 -3.86 -15.97 -1.67
C GLU A 207 -3.03 -16.52 -0.48
N LEU A 208 -1.94 -15.83 -0.12
CA LEU A 208 -1.06 -16.23 0.97
C LEU A 208 -1.33 -15.36 2.19
N GLU A 209 -1.64 -16.01 3.32
CA GLU A 209 -1.86 -15.31 4.58
C GLU A 209 -0.54 -14.88 5.25
N GLU A 210 0.60 -15.34 4.73
CA GLU A 210 1.93 -14.94 5.18
C GLU A 210 2.19 -13.49 4.81
N ILE A 211 2.30 -12.67 5.85
CA ILE A 211 2.60 -11.24 5.77
C ILE A 211 3.57 -10.84 6.86
N SER A 212 4.44 -9.89 6.58
CA SER A 212 5.44 -9.42 7.54
C SER A 212 5.57 -7.89 7.50
N PRO A 213 5.74 -7.24 8.68
CA PRO A 213 6.08 -5.83 8.79
C PRO A 213 7.58 -5.55 8.56
N GLU A 214 8.37 -6.58 8.33
CA GLU A 214 9.80 -6.45 8.09
C GLU A 214 10.11 -5.56 6.89
N THR A 215 11.33 -5.07 6.84
CA THR A 215 11.83 -4.22 5.77
C THR A 215 13.26 -4.62 5.41
N ALA A 216 13.60 -4.48 4.12
CA ALA A 216 14.95 -4.71 3.64
C ALA A 216 15.30 -3.75 2.50
N PRO A 217 16.61 -3.48 2.26
CA PRO A 217 17.04 -2.77 1.07
C PRO A 217 16.50 -3.44 -0.20
N LEU A 218 15.86 -2.66 -1.08
CA LEU A 218 15.35 -3.18 -2.35
C LEU A 218 16.52 -3.47 -3.30
N ARG A 219 16.78 -4.74 -3.56
CA ARG A 219 17.89 -5.22 -4.40
C ARG A 219 17.52 -5.39 -5.86
N GLY A 220 16.26 -5.77 -6.13
CA GLY A 220 15.82 -6.02 -7.50
C GLY A 220 14.31 -6.14 -7.67
N ILE A 221 13.86 -5.82 -8.89
CA ILE A 221 12.47 -5.96 -9.33
C ILE A 221 12.45 -6.94 -10.50
N PHE A 222 11.65 -8.00 -10.38
CA PHE A 222 11.52 -9.06 -11.37
C PHE A 222 10.14 -9.02 -12.02
N PHE A 223 10.09 -8.77 -13.32
CA PHE A 223 8.88 -8.89 -14.14
C PHE A 223 8.76 -10.34 -14.61
N ILE A 224 7.88 -11.09 -13.95
CA ILE A 224 7.80 -12.55 -14.08
C ILE A 224 6.98 -12.98 -15.28
N ARG A 225 7.45 -14.07 -15.95
CA ARG A 225 6.78 -14.73 -17.07
C ARG A 225 6.98 -16.24 -16.95
N GLN A 226 5.90 -16.99 -17.08
CA GLN A 226 6.00 -18.45 -17.20
C GLN A 226 6.68 -18.83 -18.53
N ALA A 227 7.59 -19.79 -18.50
CA ALA A 227 8.33 -20.27 -19.66
C ALA A 227 8.85 -21.69 -19.39
N ASP A 228 9.29 -22.39 -20.43
CA ASP A 228 9.87 -23.70 -20.27
C ASP A 228 11.25 -23.66 -19.62
N ASP A 229 12.01 -22.58 -19.87
CA ASP A 229 13.34 -22.36 -19.31
C ASP A 229 13.34 -21.35 -18.17
N ASN A 230 14.23 -21.59 -17.19
CA ASN A 230 14.46 -20.66 -16.09
C ASN A 230 15.63 -19.74 -16.41
N LYS A 231 15.41 -18.44 -16.53
CA LYS A 231 16.46 -17.44 -16.75
C LYS A 231 16.08 -16.06 -16.25
N ILE A 232 17.09 -15.27 -15.90
CA ILE A 232 16.98 -13.86 -15.55
C ILE A 232 17.68 -13.05 -16.62
N VAL A 233 16.97 -12.07 -17.20
CA VAL A 233 17.49 -11.18 -18.24
C VAL A 233 17.42 -9.74 -17.74
N PRO A 234 18.56 -9.03 -17.60
CA PRO A 234 18.57 -7.64 -17.18
C PRO A 234 17.81 -6.73 -18.16
N ILE A 235 17.09 -5.76 -17.63
CA ILE A 235 16.46 -4.70 -18.42
C ILE A 235 17.38 -3.48 -18.34
N ALA A 236 18.15 -3.22 -19.40
CA ALA A 236 19.15 -2.14 -19.41
C ALA A 236 18.50 -0.74 -19.48
N ASP A 237 17.45 -0.59 -20.29
CA ASP A 237 16.81 0.68 -20.58
C ASP A 237 15.91 1.15 -19.42
N SER A 238 16.24 2.31 -18.83
CA SER A 238 15.49 2.89 -17.72
C SER A 238 14.06 3.32 -18.12
N LYS A 239 13.83 3.70 -19.35
CA LYS A 239 12.48 4.04 -19.85
C LYS A 239 11.59 2.82 -19.89
N THR A 240 12.10 1.67 -20.33
CA THR A 240 11.39 0.39 -20.27
C THR A 240 11.07 0.01 -18.81
N ARG A 241 12.04 0.14 -17.90
CA ARG A 241 11.81 -0.11 -16.46
C ARG A 241 10.71 0.77 -15.91
N PHE A 242 10.73 2.07 -16.23
CA PHE A 242 9.72 3.05 -15.80
C PHE A 242 8.30 2.61 -16.21
N TYR A 243 8.08 2.29 -17.48
CA TYR A 243 6.75 1.88 -17.95
C TYR A 243 6.29 0.56 -17.30
N LEU A 244 7.18 -0.41 -17.16
CA LEU A 244 6.85 -1.67 -16.51
C LEU A 244 6.45 -1.48 -15.03
N ILE A 245 7.13 -0.58 -14.30
CA ILE A 245 6.77 -0.25 -12.91
C ILE A 245 5.42 0.48 -12.89
N MET A 246 5.21 1.44 -13.79
CA MET A 246 3.96 2.20 -13.91
C MET A 246 2.73 1.33 -14.21
N ASP A 247 2.89 0.24 -14.96
CA ASP A 247 1.81 -0.70 -15.27
C ASP A 247 1.31 -1.44 -14.02
N HIS A 248 2.18 -1.63 -13.03
CA HIS A 248 1.86 -2.36 -11.81
C HIS A 248 1.70 -1.45 -10.58
N LEU A 249 1.80 -0.14 -10.79
CA LEU A 249 1.55 0.85 -9.75
C LEU A 249 0.09 0.81 -9.30
N VAL A 250 -0.16 0.81 -8.01
CA VAL A 250 -1.50 0.92 -7.44
C VAL A 250 -2.00 2.36 -7.57
N LYS A 251 -2.80 2.61 -8.59
CA LYS A 251 -3.34 3.92 -8.94
C LYS A 251 -4.70 4.13 -8.27
N SER A 252 -4.71 4.68 -7.06
CA SER A 252 -5.94 4.91 -6.29
C SER A 252 -6.37 6.38 -6.33
N LEU A 253 -7.52 6.69 -6.95
CA LEU A 253 -8.10 8.04 -7.01
C LEU A 253 -7.11 9.09 -7.52
N VAL A 254 -6.60 8.89 -8.72
CA VAL A 254 -5.54 9.70 -9.34
C VAL A 254 -5.92 11.18 -9.45
N THR A 255 -5.10 12.04 -8.84
CA THR A 255 -5.16 13.50 -8.98
C THR A 255 -3.84 14.02 -9.55
N PRO A 256 -3.80 15.22 -10.17
CA PRO A 256 -2.58 15.72 -10.81
C PRO A 256 -1.38 15.80 -9.86
N ASP A 257 -1.55 16.35 -8.67
CA ASP A 257 -0.53 16.47 -7.63
C ASP A 257 0.04 15.12 -7.19
N TRP A 258 -0.82 14.13 -6.95
CA TRP A 258 -0.39 12.77 -6.61
C TRP A 258 0.34 12.11 -7.77
N MET A 259 -0.12 12.31 -8.99
CA MET A 259 0.52 11.74 -10.18
C MET A 259 1.93 12.30 -10.35
N GLU A 260 2.10 13.62 -10.27
CA GLU A 260 3.40 14.28 -10.36
C GLU A 260 4.39 13.73 -9.32
N ALA A 261 4.01 13.75 -8.04
CA ALA A 261 4.85 13.22 -6.97
C ALA A 261 5.21 11.74 -7.15
N THR A 262 4.27 10.93 -7.65
CA THR A 262 4.49 9.50 -7.87
C THR A 262 5.37 9.22 -9.09
N LEU A 263 5.26 10.00 -10.15
CA LEU A 263 6.12 9.89 -11.35
C LEU A 263 7.59 10.11 -10.99
N ASP A 264 7.89 11.11 -10.16
CA ASP A 264 9.25 11.38 -9.68
C ASP A 264 9.86 10.20 -8.93
N VAL A 265 9.07 9.55 -8.08
CA VAL A 265 9.50 8.35 -7.34
C VAL A 265 9.76 7.19 -8.28
N VAL A 266 8.85 6.91 -9.22
CA VAL A 266 9.00 5.79 -10.17
C VAL A 266 10.17 6.03 -11.12
N GLU A 267 10.42 7.28 -11.53
CA GLU A 267 11.58 7.63 -12.34
C GLU A 267 12.89 7.31 -11.60
N LYS A 268 13.00 7.72 -10.32
CA LYS A 268 14.19 7.40 -9.50
C LYS A 268 14.36 5.88 -9.33
N ILE A 269 13.29 5.14 -9.04
CA ILE A 269 13.35 3.68 -8.93
C ILE A 269 13.88 3.08 -10.24
N SER A 270 13.36 3.52 -11.38
CA SER A 270 13.75 3.00 -12.70
C SER A 270 15.22 3.24 -13.04
N LYS A 271 15.82 4.29 -12.50
CA LYS A 271 17.24 4.64 -12.69
C LYS A 271 18.18 3.92 -11.72
N GLN A 272 17.74 3.71 -10.47
CA GLN A 272 18.62 3.25 -9.39
C GLN A 272 18.49 1.76 -9.09
N ILE A 273 17.30 1.14 -9.33
CA ILE A 273 17.05 -0.25 -8.99
C ILE A 273 17.20 -1.13 -10.22
N ASN A 274 17.93 -2.23 -10.06
CA ASN A 274 18.06 -3.23 -11.10
C ASN A 274 16.72 -3.92 -11.35
N CYS A 275 16.32 -3.97 -12.61
CA CYS A 275 15.09 -4.63 -13.06
C CYS A 275 15.42 -5.76 -14.04
N TYR A 276 14.65 -6.83 -13.98
CA TYR A 276 14.89 -8.02 -14.74
C TYR A 276 13.59 -8.60 -15.32
N TYR A 277 13.62 -9.19 -16.48
CA TYR A 277 12.65 -10.21 -16.86
C TYR A 277 13.07 -11.54 -16.21
N MET A 278 12.16 -12.17 -15.50
CA MET A 278 12.34 -13.49 -14.94
C MET A 278 11.43 -14.48 -15.67
N TYR A 279 12.04 -15.34 -16.46
CA TYR A 279 11.38 -16.49 -17.07
C TYR A 279 11.52 -17.69 -16.14
N PHE A 280 10.43 -18.40 -15.86
CA PHE A 280 10.47 -19.49 -14.90
C PHE A 280 9.42 -20.56 -15.15
N ASN A 281 9.72 -21.76 -14.66
CA ASN A 281 8.80 -22.87 -14.52
C ASN A 281 8.76 -23.40 -13.08
N GLN A 282 8.02 -24.48 -12.84
CA GLN A 282 7.82 -25.03 -11.51
C GLN A 282 8.94 -25.97 -11.01
N THR A 283 10.09 -26.02 -11.65
CA THR A 283 11.21 -26.93 -11.29
C THR A 283 12.00 -26.46 -10.05
N GLY A 284 11.66 -25.31 -9.45
CA GLY A 284 12.32 -24.79 -8.25
C GLY A 284 13.66 -24.09 -8.49
N GLN A 285 14.10 -23.90 -9.73
CA GLN A 285 15.39 -23.25 -10.05
C GLN A 285 15.40 -21.74 -9.77
N VAL A 286 14.24 -21.11 -9.56
CA VAL A 286 14.12 -19.68 -9.23
C VAL A 286 15.04 -19.29 -8.07
N LYS A 287 15.07 -20.09 -7.00
CA LYS A 287 15.92 -19.86 -5.84
C LYS A 287 17.41 -19.86 -6.20
N LYS A 288 17.87 -20.78 -7.04
CA LYS A 288 19.27 -20.82 -7.49
C LYS A 288 19.64 -19.55 -8.26
N LEU A 289 18.77 -19.08 -9.14
CA LEU A 289 18.97 -17.87 -9.91
C LEU A 289 19.05 -16.61 -9.02
N ILE A 290 18.15 -16.48 -8.05
CA ILE A 290 18.19 -15.36 -7.08
C ILE A 290 19.45 -15.43 -6.22
N ASN A 291 19.86 -16.63 -5.81
CA ASN A 291 21.06 -16.82 -5.01
C ASN A 291 22.34 -16.40 -5.77
N GLN A 292 22.44 -16.68 -7.07
CA GLN A 292 23.54 -16.22 -7.93
C GLN A 292 23.62 -14.69 -7.97
N LEU A 293 22.48 -14.01 -8.18
CA LEU A 293 22.42 -12.54 -8.16
C LEU A 293 22.88 -11.93 -6.81
N CYS A 294 22.58 -12.61 -5.69
CA CYS A 294 23.07 -12.16 -4.38
C CYS A 294 24.59 -12.29 -4.25
N SER A 295 25.22 -13.27 -4.93
CA SER A 295 26.66 -13.52 -4.85
C SER A 295 27.48 -12.63 -5.79
N GLU A 296 26.92 -12.20 -6.92
CA GLU A 296 27.60 -11.38 -7.94
C GLU A 296 27.59 -9.86 -7.61
N GLY A 297 26.90 -9.44 -6.60
CA GLY A 297 26.70 -8.02 -6.25
C GLY A 297 27.18 -7.65 -4.86
N GLY A 298 28.08 -8.44 -4.27
CA GLY A 298 28.75 -8.15 -3.00
C GLY A 298 30.01 -7.32 -3.18
#